data_23cbb12aa560218a0028f7304b81078e
#
_entry.id   23cbb12aa560218a0028f7304b81078e
#
_cell.length_a   1.000
_cell.length_b   1.000
_cell.length_c   1.000
_cell.angle_alpha   90.00
_cell.angle_beta   90.00
_cell.angle_gamma   90.00
#
_symmetry.space_group_name_H-M   'P 1'
#
loop_
_entity.id
_entity.type
_entity.pdbx_description
1 polymer ?
#
loop_
_entity_poly.entity_id
_entity_poly.type
_entity_poly.pdbx_seq_one_letter_code
_entity_poly.pdbx_strand_id
1 'polypeptide(L)'
;MTAWLNQVFCEDAMAGLARVPDGSVDLILTDPPYNLGKDYGNTSDQQSMEDYLAWTEAWIDAALPKLKPNGSLYIFLTWRYSPEIFVMLKKRMTMMNEIIWDRRVPSMGGSTRSFSSVHDTIGFFVRRKDYYFDLDAVRIPYDAETKKARSRSIFVGAKWLEVGYNPKDLWSVSRLHREHAERVDHPTQKPLEIIERMVKASCPPDGVVMDLFMGSGTTAVAARRCGRNFVGFELNPEYCDIARKRLEALAETGKPMSGPQGQTPPPRKGRRPKMAPVPNEALEQE
;
A
#
# COMPACT_ATOMS: atom_id res chain seq x y z
N MET A 1 -17.77 -11.70 20.60
CA MET A 1 -16.71 -11.66 19.56
C MET A 1 -17.11 -10.62 18.53
N THR A 2 -16.22 -9.74 18.17
CA THR A 2 -16.48 -8.68 17.17
C THR A 2 -16.45 -9.33 15.79
N ALA A 3 -17.62 -9.58 15.21
CA ALA A 3 -17.81 -10.35 13.96
C ALA A 3 -17.09 -9.76 12.71
N TRP A 4 -16.57 -8.54 12.82
CA TRP A 4 -15.87 -7.85 11.74
C TRP A 4 -14.34 -7.94 11.83
N LEU A 5 -13.76 -8.32 12.98
CA LEU A 5 -12.31 -8.43 13.16
C LEU A 5 -11.74 -9.69 12.50
N ASN A 6 -10.56 -9.54 11.91
CA ASN A 6 -9.79 -10.58 11.23
C ASN A 6 -10.57 -11.24 10.08
N GLN A 7 -11.32 -10.43 9.35
CA GLN A 7 -12.13 -10.86 8.21
C GLN A 7 -11.67 -10.20 6.91
N VAL A 8 -11.74 -10.97 5.83
CA VAL A 8 -11.71 -10.49 4.45
C VAL A 8 -13.14 -10.60 3.91
N PHE A 9 -13.80 -9.46 3.76
CA PHE A 9 -15.14 -9.36 3.19
C PHE A 9 -15.06 -9.28 1.67
N CYS A 10 -15.76 -10.20 0.99
CA CYS A 10 -15.83 -10.20 -0.47
C CYS A 10 -17.04 -9.36 -0.91
N GLU A 11 -16.88 -8.05 -0.81
CA GLU A 11 -17.94 -7.07 -1.11
C GLU A 11 -17.30 -5.69 -1.39
N ASP A 12 -18.11 -4.79 -1.92
CA ASP A 12 -17.71 -3.40 -2.11
C ASP A 12 -17.37 -2.73 -0.76
N ALA A 13 -16.25 -2.02 -0.71
CA ALA A 13 -15.77 -1.38 0.51
C ALA A 13 -16.76 -0.38 1.10
N MET A 14 -17.47 0.41 0.25
CA MET A 14 -18.43 1.40 0.70
C MET A 14 -19.62 0.74 1.42
N ALA A 15 -20.09 -0.38 0.90
CA ALA A 15 -21.14 -1.17 1.55
C ALA A 15 -20.62 -1.84 2.83
N GLY A 16 -19.40 -2.38 2.78
CA GLY A 16 -18.77 -3.11 3.88
C GLY A 16 -18.42 -2.25 5.08
N LEU A 17 -18.10 -0.96 4.89
CA LEU A 17 -17.77 -0.03 5.96
C LEU A 17 -18.85 0.09 7.06
N ALA A 18 -20.11 -0.21 6.75
CA ALA A 18 -21.18 -0.24 7.75
C ALA A 18 -20.96 -1.31 8.85
N ARG A 19 -20.13 -2.33 8.59
CA ARG A 19 -19.77 -3.38 9.56
C ARG A 19 -18.75 -2.92 10.59
N VAL A 20 -17.97 -1.89 10.26
CA VAL A 20 -16.86 -1.39 11.07
C VAL A 20 -17.37 -0.25 11.94
N PRO A 21 -17.30 -0.35 13.29
CA PRO A 21 -17.68 0.73 14.17
C PRO A 21 -16.81 1.98 13.97
N ASP A 22 -17.41 3.15 14.15
CA ASP A 22 -16.66 4.40 14.12
C ASP A 22 -15.63 4.45 15.27
N GLY A 23 -14.45 5.03 14.98
CA GLY A 23 -13.37 5.17 15.95
C GLY A 23 -12.78 3.84 16.44
N SER A 24 -12.88 2.74 15.68
CA SER A 24 -12.39 1.42 16.07
C SER A 24 -11.08 1.01 15.41
N VAL A 25 -10.64 1.69 14.36
CA VAL A 25 -9.47 1.38 13.55
C VAL A 25 -8.28 2.23 13.96
N ASP A 26 -7.12 1.61 14.18
CA ASP A 26 -5.87 2.30 14.53
C ASP A 26 -5.12 2.79 13.28
N LEU A 27 -5.16 2.00 12.22
CA LEU A 27 -4.44 2.28 10.97
C LEU A 27 -5.31 1.95 9.76
N ILE A 28 -5.52 2.92 8.88
CA ILE A 28 -5.96 2.66 7.50
C ILE A 28 -4.70 2.55 6.64
N LEU A 29 -4.52 1.41 5.95
CA LEU A 29 -3.43 1.18 5.03
C LEU A 29 -4.03 0.62 3.75
N THR A 30 -3.99 1.38 2.66
CA THR A 30 -4.80 1.08 1.49
C THR A 30 -4.11 1.41 0.17
N ASP A 31 -4.38 0.58 -0.85
CA ASP A 31 -3.82 0.66 -2.20
C ASP A 31 -4.96 0.68 -3.22
N PRO A 32 -5.63 1.84 -3.41
CA PRO A 32 -6.77 1.94 -4.30
C PRO A 32 -6.39 1.67 -5.77
N PRO A 33 -7.32 1.29 -6.64
CA PRO A 33 -7.12 1.29 -8.08
C PRO A 33 -6.58 2.63 -8.57
N TYR A 34 -5.60 2.61 -9.51
CA TYR A 34 -4.87 3.82 -9.90
C TYR A 34 -5.41 4.51 -11.14
N ASN A 35 -6.52 4.07 -11.67
CA ASN A 35 -7.12 4.58 -12.92
C ASN A 35 -6.14 4.56 -14.11
N LEU A 36 -5.41 3.46 -14.25
CA LEU A 36 -4.41 3.24 -15.30
C LEU A 36 -4.85 2.25 -16.37
N GLY A 37 -6.13 1.90 -16.40
CA GLY A 37 -6.69 0.95 -17.35
C GLY A 37 -6.26 -0.50 -17.11
N LYS A 38 -6.03 -0.87 -15.85
CA LYS A 38 -5.75 -2.25 -15.48
C LYS A 38 -7.05 -3.02 -15.33
N ASP A 39 -7.02 -4.26 -15.79
CA ASP A 39 -8.10 -5.20 -15.57
C ASP A 39 -7.90 -5.89 -14.22
N TYR A 40 -8.80 -5.60 -13.27
CA TYR A 40 -8.87 -6.27 -11.97
C TYR A 40 -9.94 -7.37 -11.96
N GLY A 41 -10.46 -7.73 -13.16
CA GLY A 41 -11.45 -8.79 -13.34
C GLY A 41 -12.91 -8.34 -13.23
N ASN A 42 -13.21 -7.26 -12.52
CA ASN A 42 -14.60 -6.86 -12.24
C ASN A 42 -14.95 -5.44 -12.69
N THR A 43 -14.00 -4.53 -12.83
CA THR A 43 -14.22 -3.11 -13.14
C THR A 43 -13.23 -2.61 -14.16
N SER A 44 -13.67 -1.70 -15.02
CA SER A 44 -12.77 -0.92 -15.87
C SER A 44 -12.10 0.16 -15.01
N ASP A 45 -10.79 0.08 -14.88
CA ASP A 45 -9.94 1.10 -14.23
C ASP A 45 -9.65 2.25 -15.24
N GLN A 46 -10.71 2.78 -15.90
CA GLN A 46 -10.65 3.83 -16.92
C GLN A 46 -11.82 4.82 -16.73
N GLN A 47 -11.69 5.65 -15.71
CA GLN A 47 -12.63 6.74 -15.45
C GLN A 47 -12.05 8.07 -15.95
N SER A 48 -12.90 9.09 -16.12
CA SER A 48 -12.43 10.45 -16.24
C SER A 48 -11.65 10.84 -14.96
N MET A 49 -10.76 11.83 -15.05
CA MET A 49 -10.05 12.33 -13.86
C MET A 49 -11.03 12.83 -12.79
N GLU A 50 -12.08 13.54 -13.22
CA GLU A 50 -13.11 14.09 -12.35
C GLU A 50 -13.87 12.98 -11.61
N ASP A 51 -14.37 11.98 -12.31
CA ASP A 51 -15.09 10.85 -11.72
C ASP A 51 -14.21 10.04 -10.75
N TYR A 52 -12.95 9.82 -11.11
CA TYR A 52 -12.00 9.13 -10.27
C TYR A 52 -11.72 9.88 -8.97
N LEU A 53 -11.53 11.20 -9.04
CA LEU A 53 -11.32 12.03 -7.85
C LEU A 53 -12.58 12.13 -6.99
N ALA A 54 -13.77 12.25 -7.58
CA ALA A 54 -15.04 12.24 -6.86
C ALA A 54 -15.27 10.89 -6.14
N TRP A 55 -15.02 9.77 -6.82
CA TRP A 55 -15.06 8.44 -6.21
C TRP A 55 -14.04 8.31 -5.08
N THR A 56 -12.81 8.82 -5.27
CA THR A 56 -11.76 8.79 -4.26
C THR A 56 -12.17 9.60 -3.03
N GLU A 57 -12.73 10.79 -3.21
CA GLU A 57 -13.23 11.61 -2.12
C GLU A 57 -14.34 10.91 -1.33
N ALA A 58 -15.27 10.27 -2.02
CA ALA A 58 -16.40 9.57 -1.40
C ALA A 58 -15.94 8.44 -0.47
N TRP A 59 -15.02 7.57 -0.91
CA TRP A 59 -14.56 6.48 -0.04
C TRP A 59 -13.66 6.98 1.10
N ILE A 60 -12.86 8.04 0.89
CA ILE A 60 -12.08 8.68 1.96
C ILE A 60 -13.02 9.17 3.06
N ASP A 61 -14.08 9.92 2.70
CA ASP A 61 -15.04 10.47 3.64
C ASP A 61 -15.81 9.40 4.40
N ALA A 62 -16.10 8.26 3.76
CA ALA A 62 -16.74 7.12 4.42
C ALA A 62 -15.79 6.33 5.34
N ALA A 63 -14.50 6.25 5.01
CA ALA A 63 -13.51 5.50 5.78
C ALA A 63 -12.98 6.26 7.00
N LEU A 64 -12.79 7.58 6.89
CA LEU A 64 -12.19 8.37 7.96
C LEU A 64 -12.94 8.32 9.30
N PRO A 65 -14.27 8.26 9.38
CA PRO A 65 -14.98 8.08 10.65
C PRO A 65 -14.59 6.79 11.38
N LYS A 66 -14.17 5.73 10.66
CA LYS A 66 -13.74 4.46 11.25
C LYS A 66 -12.43 4.56 12.00
N LEU A 67 -11.59 5.52 11.60
CA LEU A 67 -10.28 5.74 12.19
C LEU A 67 -10.39 6.39 13.57
N LYS A 68 -9.65 5.85 14.55
CA LYS A 68 -9.53 6.46 15.88
C LYS A 68 -9.02 7.90 15.81
N PRO A 69 -9.30 8.74 16.82
CA PRO A 69 -8.80 10.12 16.84
C PRO A 69 -7.28 10.24 16.71
N ASN A 70 -6.52 9.30 17.28
CA ASN A 70 -5.06 9.21 17.20
C ASN A 70 -4.57 8.21 16.13
N GLY A 71 -5.44 7.79 15.22
CA GLY A 71 -5.14 6.86 14.16
C GLY A 71 -4.42 7.50 12.97
N SER A 72 -3.82 6.64 12.16
CA SER A 72 -3.01 6.99 10.99
C SER A 72 -3.56 6.41 9.69
N LEU A 73 -3.25 7.07 8.57
CA LEU A 73 -3.59 6.60 7.23
C LEU A 73 -2.34 6.57 6.36
N TYR A 74 -2.11 5.44 5.69
CA TYR A 74 -1.19 5.33 4.56
C TYR A 74 -1.99 5.00 3.29
N ILE A 75 -1.71 5.75 2.24
CA ILE A 75 -2.34 5.56 0.93
C ILE A 75 -1.26 5.44 -0.15
N PHE A 76 -1.31 4.35 -0.93
CA PHE A 76 -0.46 4.18 -2.11
C PHE A 76 -1.08 4.92 -3.30
N LEU A 77 -0.25 5.66 -4.02
CA LEU A 77 -0.67 6.45 -5.17
C LEU A 77 0.40 6.42 -6.26
N THR A 78 -0.02 6.71 -7.48
CA THR A 78 0.91 7.08 -8.56
C THR A 78 1.11 8.58 -8.59
N TRP A 79 2.21 9.04 -9.19
CA TRP A 79 2.51 10.46 -9.39
C TRP A 79 1.39 11.22 -10.14
N ARG A 80 0.57 10.50 -10.93
CA ARG A 80 -0.48 11.10 -11.77
C ARG A 80 -1.60 11.76 -10.96
N TYR A 81 -1.97 11.17 -9.82
CA TYR A 81 -3.12 11.62 -9.02
C TYR A 81 -2.73 11.97 -7.57
N SER A 82 -1.47 11.72 -7.18
CA SER A 82 -1.03 12.03 -5.81
C SER A 82 -1.16 13.50 -5.44
N PRO A 83 -0.91 14.50 -6.32
CA PRO A 83 -1.06 15.91 -5.94
C PRO A 83 -2.49 16.25 -5.53
N GLU A 84 -3.49 15.87 -6.33
CA GLU A 84 -4.90 16.17 -6.09
C GLU A 84 -5.40 15.45 -4.83
N ILE A 85 -5.07 14.16 -4.69
CA ILE A 85 -5.50 13.37 -3.52
C ILE A 85 -4.81 13.86 -2.26
N PHE A 86 -3.56 14.31 -2.31
CA PHE A 86 -2.89 14.92 -1.16
C PHE A 86 -3.53 16.24 -0.75
N VAL A 87 -3.93 17.08 -1.70
CA VAL A 87 -4.70 18.32 -1.41
C VAL A 87 -6.03 17.98 -0.75
N MET A 88 -6.73 16.95 -1.25
CA MET A 88 -7.99 16.46 -0.68
C MET A 88 -7.82 15.97 0.76
N LEU A 89 -6.81 15.13 1.02
CA LEU A 89 -6.52 14.60 2.35
C LEU A 89 -6.03 15.68 3.33
N LYS A 90 -5.23 16.65 2.89
CA LYS A 90 -4.76 17.78 3.72
C LYS A 90 -5.90 18.66 4.25
N LYS A 91 -7.07 18.66 3.65
CA LYS A 91 -8.27 19.33 4.18
C LYS A 91 -8.87 18.60 5.40
N ARG A 92 -8.53 17.32 5.61
CA ARG A 92 -9.12 16.41 6.61
C ARG A 92 -8.13 15.91 7.66
N MET A 93 -6.85 15.84 7.29
CA MET A 93 -5.78 15.23 8.08
C MET A 93 -4.48 16.04 7.96
N THR A 94 -3.55 15.82 8.89
CA THR A 94 -2.19 16.36 8.79
C THR A 94 -1.29 15.39 8.03
N MET A 95 -0.67 15.86 6.96
CA MET A 95 0.34 15.08 6.22
C MET A 95 1.65 15.09 6.99
N MET A 96 2.19 13.92 7.27
CA MET A 96 3.47 13.73 7.96
C MET A 96 4.62 13.52 6.99
N ASN A 97 4.43 12.65 5.99
CA ASN A 97 5.42 12.38 4.96
C ASN A 97 4.76 12.10 3.60
N GLU A 98 5.46 12.47 2.55
CA GLU A 98 5.40 11.85 1.26
C GLU A 98 6.56 10.85 1.17
N ILE A 99 6.23 9.57 1.12
CA ILE A 99 7.21 8.50 1.04
C ILE A 99 7.31 8.05 -0.41
N ILE A 100 8.52 8.07 -0.95
CA ILE A 100 8.80 7.59 -2.30
C ILE A 100 9.24 6.13 -2.23
N TRP A 101 8.42 5.24 -2.77
CA TRP A 101 8.81 3.85 -2.91
C TRP A 101 9.47 3.62 -4.27
N ASP A 102 10.79 3.58 -4.28
CA ASP A 102 11.59 3.16 -5.43
C ASP A 102 11.45 1.63 -5.63
N ARG A 103 10.76 1.25 -6.70
CA ARG A 103 10.51 -0.15 -7.09
C ARG A 103 11.72 -0.84 -7.71
N ARG A 104 12.83 -0.12 -7.89
CA ARG A 104 14.10 -0.53 -8.53
C ARG A 104 13.98 -0.95 -10.00
N VAL A 105 12.81 -1.31 -10.45
CA VAL A 105 12.56 -1.76 -11.83
C VAL A 105 11.53 -0.84 -12.46
N PRO A 106 11.88 -0.15 -13.58
CA PRO A 106 10.95 0.74 -14.26
C PRO A 106 9.76 -0.03 -14.82
N SER A 107 8.66 0.69 -15.05
CA SER A 107 7.54 0.14 -15.81
C SER A 107 7.97 -0.19 -17.22
N MET A 108 7.59 -1.37 -17.73
CA MET A 108 7.88 -1.76 -19.12
C MET A 108 7.08 -0.87 -20.08
N GLY A 109 7.67 -0.48 -21.20
CA GLY A 109 7.02 0.34 -22.22
C GLY A 109 7.27 1.83 -22.05
N GLY A 110 8.48 2.22 -21.70
CA GLY A 110 8.88 3.62 -21.57
C GLY A 110 8.56 4.46 -22.81
N SER A 111 8.07 5.67 -22.58
CA SER A 111 7.91 6.70 -23.59
C SER A 111 9.28 7.10 -24.17
N THR A 112 9.32 7.47 -25.43
CA THR A 112 10.50 8.10 -26.06
C THR A 112 10.61 9.60 -25.76
N ARG A 113 9.60 10.18 -25.12
CA ARG A 113 9.48 11.62 -24.85
C ARG A 113 9.30 11.97 -23.37
N SER A 114 9.42 10.99 -22.47
CA SER A 114 9.35 11.18 -21.02
C SER A 114 10.23 10.17 -20.29
N PHE A 115 10.59 10.47 -19.04
CA PHE A 115 11.35 9.56 -18.21
C PHE A 115 10.51 8.35 -17.76
N SER A 116 11.15 7.19 -17.64
CA SER A 116 10.49 5.97 -17.17
C SER A 116 10.15 6.07 -15.67
N SER A 117 8.88 5.86 -15.33
CA SER A 117 8.45 5.85 -13.91
C SER A 117 8.97 4.59 -13.21
N VAL A 118 9.68 4.79 -12.10
CA VAL A 118 10.28 3.72 -11.29
C VAL A 118 9.73 3.70 -9.86
N HIS A 119 8.92 4.66 -9.48
CA HIS A 119 8.42 4.80 -8.11
C HIS A 119 6.91 4.85 -8.04
N ASP A 120 6.38 4.52 -6.87
CA ASP A 120 5.06 4.89 -6.40
C ASP A 120 5.21 5.83 -5.20
N THR A 121 4.18 6.62 -4.94
CA THR A 121 4.12 7.55 -3.83
C THR A 121 3.25 6.98 -2.72
N ILE A 122 3.66 7.11 -1.47
CA ILE A 122 2.87 6.72 -0.30
C ILE A 122 2.66 7.95 0.56
N GLY A 123 1.41 8.37 0.73
CA GLY A 123 1.07 9.45 1.64
C GLY A 123 0.90 8.92 3.07
N PHE A 124 1.59 9.52 4.04
CA PHE A 124 1.39 9.26 5.47
C PHE A 124 0.66 10.42 6.11
N PHE A 125 -0.51 10.15 6.68
CA PHE A 125 -1.39 11.14 7.28
C PHE A 125 -1.83 10.73 8.68
N VAL A 126 -2.07 11.72 9.55
CA VAL A 126 -2.56 11.52 10.93
C VAL A 126 -3.71 12.45 11.23
N ARG A 127 -4.65 12.02 12.09
CA ARG A 127 -5.79 12.88 12.51
C ARG A 127 -5.38 13.91 13.54
N ARG A 128 -4.52 13.55 14.49
CA ARG A 128 -4.09 14.38 15.62
C ARG A 128 -2.60 14.24 15.86
N LYS A 129 -2.02 15.16 16.62
CA LYS A 129 -0.58 15.19 16.94
C LYS A 129 -0.16 14.09 17.91
N ASP A 130 -1.07 13.53 18.69
CA ASP A 130 -0.87 12.41 19.63
C ASP A 130 -1.04 11.04 19.00
N TYR A 131 -0.76 10.92 17.70
CA TYR A 131 -0.81 9.66 16.97
C TYR A 131 0.24 8.65 17.46
N TYR A 132 -0.07 7.35 17.30
CA TYR A 132 0.88 6.29 17.60
C TYR A 132 1.96 6.20 16.53
N PHE A 133 3.23 6.20 16.95
CA PHE A 133 4.37 5.95 16.07
C PHE A 133 5.51 5.28 16.86
N ASP A 134 5.77 4.01 16.58
CA ASP A 134 6.85 3.22 17.17
C ASP A 134 8.09 3.26 16.27
N LEU A 135 8.94 4.26 16.51
CA LEU A 135 10.19 4.40 15.78
C LEU A 135 11.15 3.22 16.04
N ASP A 136 11.16 2.67 17.24
CA ASP A 136 12.12 1.61 17.60
C ASP A 136 11.82 0.30 16.88
N ALA A 137 10.53 0.02 16.61
CA ALA A 137 10.10 -1.15 15.83
C ALA A 137 10.54 -1.11 14.35
N VAL A 138 10.93 0.06 13.83
CA VAL A 138 11.27 0.25 12.39
C VAL A 138 12.65 0.82 12.14
N ARG A 139 13.46 1.03 13.18
CA ARG A 139 14.85 1.51 13.01
C ARG A 139 15.65 0.60 12.09
N ILE A 140 16.49 1.24 11.28
CA ILE A 140 17.45 0.53 10.44
C ILE A 140 18.80 0.49 11.18
N PRO A 141 19.34 -0.71 11.44
CA PRO A 141 20.64 -0.82 12.10
C PRO A 141 21.75 -0.25 11.21
N TYR A 142 22.73 0.39 11.81
CA TYR A 142 23.95 0.75 11.09
C TYR A 142 24.77 -0.50 10.77
N ASP A 143 25.32 -0.56 9.57
CA ASP A 143 26.32 -1.57 9.22
C ASP A 143 27.62 -1.39 10.03
N ALA A 144 28.44 -2.44 10.07
CA ALA A 144 29.65 -2.47 10.87
C ALA A 144 30.68 -1.39 10.45
N GLU A 145 30.79 -1.10 9.16
CA GLU A 145 31.69 -0.09 8.62
C GLU A 145 31.26 1.30 9.05
N THR A 146 29.98 1.62 8.89
CA THR A 146 29.39 2.90 9.34
C THR A 146 29.53 3.07 10.86
N LYS A 147 29.27 2.01 11.66
CA LYS A 147 29.50 2.05 13.11
C LYS A 147 30.94 2.40 13.45
N LYS A 148 31.90 1.72 12.82
CA LYS A 148 33.34 1.98 13.02
C LYS A 148 33.74 3.41 12.61
N ALA A 149 33.28 3.89 11.47
CA ALA A 149 33.56 5.24 10.99
C ALA A 149 32.99 6.32 11.92
N ARG A 150 31.77 6.13 12.42
CA ARG A 150 31.04 7.09 13.26
C ARG A 150 31.37 6.99 14.75
N SER A 151 31.96 5.88 15.22
CA SER A 151 32.37 5.72 16.63
C SER A 151 33.40 6.77 17.10
N ARG A 152 34.10 7.38 16.15
CA ARG A 152 35.07 8.46 16.42
C ARG A 152 34.43 9.85 16.32
N SER A 153 33.17 9.96 15.96
CA SER A 153 32.46 11.24 15.79
C SER A 153 31.90 11.72 17.13
N ILE A 154 32.26 12.95 17.49
CA ILE A 154 31.69 13.62 18.67
C ILE A 154 30.20 13.99 18.50
N PHE A 155 29.70 13.95 17.27
CA PHE A 155 28.30 14.31 16.95
C PHE A 155 27.31 13.15 17.01
N VAL A 156 27.81 11.90 17.06
CA VAL A 156 26.94 10.71 17.11
C VAL A 156 27.24 9.98 18.42
N GLY A 157 26.36 10.11 19.39
CA GLY A 157 26.51 9.39 20.66
C GLY A 157 26.48 7.87 20.44
N ALA A 158 27.29 7.13 21.20
CA ALA A 158 27.41 5.67 21.10
C ALA A 158 26.05 4.95 21.15
N LYS A 159 25.11 5.45 21.96
CA LYS A 159 23.74 4.92 22.06
C LYS A 159 23.01 4.89 20.70
N TRP A 160 23.13 5.94 19.89
CA TRP A 160 22.45 6.01 18.59
C TRP A 160 23.03 5.03 17.57
N LEU A 161 24.32 4.72 17.67
CA LEU A 161 24.95 3.73 16.80
C LEU A 161 24.45 2.31 17.08
N GLU A 162 24.06 2.02 18.32
CA GLU A 162 23.53 0.70 18.70
C GLU A 162 22.04 0.55 18.33
N VAL A 163 21.22 1.56 18.59
CA VAL A 163 19.77 1.46 18.34
C VAL A 163 19.39 1.60 16.85
N GLY A 164 20.30 2.14 16.01
CA GLY A 164 20.01 2.38 14.58
C GLY A 164 19.36 3.75 14.33
N TYR A 165 19.06 4.01 13.06
CA TYR A 165 18.54 5.30 12.59
C TYR A 165 17.09 5.18 12.11
N ASN A 166 16.37 6.31 12.11
CA ASN A 166 15.03 6.42 11.55
C ASN A 166 15.07 6.16 10.03
N PRO A 167 14.26 5.24 9.49
CA PRO A 167 14.12 5.08 8.05
C PRO A 167 13.86 6.43 7.37
N LYS A 168 14.53 6.65 6.25
CA LYS A 168 14.25 7.82 5.40
C LYS A 168 12.90 7.63 4.71
N ASP A 169 12.40 8.69 4.10
CA ASP A 169 11.18 8.69 3.29
C ASP A 169 11.39 8.25 1.82
N LEU A 170 12.59 7.82 1.47
CA LEU A 170 12.90 7.12 0.22
C LEU A 170 13.16 5.64 0.53
N TRP A 171 12.23 4.76 0.10
CA TRP A 171 12.29 3.32 0.35
C TRP A 171 12.63 2.56 -0.93
N SER A 172 13.82 1.99 -0.99
CA SER A 172 14.28 1.22 -2.13
C SER A 172 14.06 -0.27 -1.88
N VAL A 173 12.85 -0.75 -2.24
CA VAL A 173 12.41 -2.14 -2.10
C VAL A 173 11.91 -2.62 -3.46
N SER A 174 12.47 -3.71 -3.98
CA SER A 174 12.05 -4.26 -5.27
C SER A 174 10.57 -4.62 -5.26
N ARG A 175 9.87 -4.28 -6.36
CA ARG A 175 8.55 -4.85 -6.59
C ARG A 175 8.65 -6.36 -6.71
N LEU A 176 7.57 -7.06 -6.39
CA LEU A 176 7.49 -8.50 -6.56
C LEU A 176 7.47 -8.84 -8.06
N HIS A 177 8.57 -9.36 -8.59
CA HIS A 177 8.63 -9.89 -9.94
C HIS A 177 8.00 -11.30 -10.00
N ARG A 178 7.79 -11.82 -11.20
CA ARG A 178 7.02 -13.06 -11.42
C ARG A 178 7.54 -14.27 -10.64
N GLU A 179 8.85 -14.37 -10.43
CA GLU A 179 9.52 -15.49 -9.76
C GLU A 179 9.78 -15.22 -8.27
N HIS A 180 9.29 -14.09 -7.72
CA HIS A 180 9.53 -13.77 -6.33
C HIS A 180 8.75 -14.72 -5.42
N ALA A 181 9.40 -15.19 -4.34
CA ALA A 181 8.83 -16.17 -3.41
C ALA A 181 7.50 -15.73 -2.77
N GLU A 182 7.30 -14.43 -2.51
CA GLU A 182 6.03 -13.90 -1.99
C GLU A 182 4.92 -13.81 -3.03
N ARG A 183 5.26 -13.92 -4.33
CA ARG A 183 4.31 -13.64 -5.41
C ARG A 183 3.17 -14.65 -5.42
N VAL A 184 1.93 -14.13 -5.49
CA VAL A 184 0.73 -14.89 -5.82
C VAL A 184 0.11 -14.32 -7.09
N ASP A 185 -0.95 -14.93 -7.59
CA ASP A 185 -1.63 -14.49 -8.82
C ASP A 185 -2.46 -13.22 -8.59
N HIS A 186 -1.76 -12.09 -8.48
CA HIS A 186 -2.33 -10.76 -8.35
C HIS A 186 -1.44 -9.74 -9.08
N PRO A 187 -1.99 -8.86 -9.95
CA PRO A 187 -1.19 -8.03 -10.84
C PRO A 187 -0.30 -7.00 -10.12
N THR A 188 -0.75 -6.46 -9.01
CA THR A 188 -0.13 -5.33 -8.30
C THR A 188 0.22 -5.62 -6.85
N GLN A 189 0.45 -6.90 -6.50
CA GLN A 189 0.79 -7.29 -5.12
C GLN A 189 1.94 -6.46 -4.57
N LYS A 190 1.76 -5.90 -3.37
CA LYS A 190 2.78 -5.13 -2.65
C LYS A 190 3.70 -6.06 -1.84
N PRO A 191 5.01 -5.74 -1.71
CA PRO A 191 5.94 -6.48 -0.86
C PRO A 191 5.54 -6.40 0.62
N LEU A 192 5.61 -7.51 1.34
CA LEU A 192 5.34 -7.58 2.79
C LEU A 192 6.23 -6.62 3.59
N GLU A 193 7.50 -6.48 3.19
CA GLU A 193 8.47 -5.61 3.89
C GLU A 193 7.96 -4.17 4.03
N ILE A 194 7.37 -3.60 2.97
CA ILE A 194 6.84 -2.23 2.98
C ILE A 194 5.63 -2.14 3.90
N ILE A 195 4.71 -3.10 3.78
CA ILE A 195 3.46 -3.11 4.55
C ILE A 195 3.75 -3.33 6.04
N GLU A 196 4.61 -4.30 6.38
CA GLU A 196 5.01 -4.55 7.78
C GLU A 196 5.68 -3.33 8.43
N ARG A 197 6.50 -2.58 7.68
CA ARG A 197 7.11 -1.36 8.18
C ARG A 197 6.06 -0.34 8.61
N MET A 198 5.04 -0.10 7.79
CA MET A 198 3.95 0.82 8.13
C MET A 198 3.10 0.31 9.30
N VAL A 199 2.78 -0.99 9.31
CA VAL A 199 2.02 -1.61 10.40
C VAL A 199 2.77 -1.51 11.73
N LYS A 200 4.07 -1.83 11.76
CA LYS A 200 4.90 -1.75 12.97
C LYS A 200 5.03 -0.32 13.47
N ALA A 201 5.22 0.64 12.55
CA ALA A 201 5.37 2.04 12.91
C ALA A 201 4.09 2.64 13.49
N SER A 202 2.92 2.35 12.89
CA SER A 202 1.71 3.18 13.08
C SER A 202 0.47 2.43 13.58
N CYS A 203 0.60 1.14 13.90
CA CYS A 203 -0.47 0.37 14.56
C CYS A 203 0.06 -0.22 15.86
N PRO A 204 -0.54 0.08 17.04
CA PRO A 204 -0.09 -0.50 18.30
C PRO A 204 -0.30 -2.03 18.30
N PRO A 205 0.41 -2.79 19.18
CA PRO A 205 0.11 -4.20 19.42
C PRO A 205 -1.38 -4.41 19.68
N ASP A 206 -1.94 -5.49 19.14
CA ASP A 206 -3.38 -5.81 19.17
C ASP A 206 -4.32 -4.78 18.51
N GLY A 207 -3.78 -3.70 17.96
CA GLY A 207 -4.52 -2.69 17.21
C GLY A 207 -5.12 -3.23 15.91
N VAL A 208 -5.96 -2.44 15.25
CA VAL A 208 -6.71 -2.83 14.05
C VAL A 208 -6.21 -2.08 12.83
N VAL A 209 -5.82 -2.83 11.79
CA VAL A 209 -5.49 -2.32 10.46
C VAL A 209 -6.67 -2.54 9.53
N MET A 210 -7.10 -1.50 8.82
CA MET A 210 -8.16 -1.58 7.81
C MET A 210 -7.59 -1.33 6.42
N ASP A 211 -7.99 -2.17 5.47
CA ASP A 211 -7.69 -2.00 4.04
C ASP A 211 -8.97 -2.07 3.21
N LEU A 212 -9.26 -1.02 2.46
CA LEU A 212 -10.47 -0.91 1.65
C LEU A 212 -10.34 -1.64 0.30
N PHE A 213 -9.12 -1.93 -0.13
CA PHE A 213 -8.81 -2.56 -1.43
C PHE A 213 -7.80 -3.68 -1.21
N MET A 214 -8.24 -4.73 -0.49
CA MET A 214 -7.39 -5.76 0.10
C MET A 214 -6.54 -6.52 -0.93
N GLY A 215 -7.02 -6.68 -2.16
CA GLY A 215 -6.35 -7.44 -3.20
C GLY A 215 -5.98 -8.84 -2.73
N SER A 216 -4.71 -9.20 -2.89
CA SER A 216 -4.20 -10.52 -2.47
C SER A 216 -3.99 -10.68 -0.95
N GLY A 217 -4.44 -9.74 -0.12
CA GLY A 217 -4.38 -9.83 1.33
C GLY A 217 -3.02 -9.51 1.97
N THR A 218 -2.15 -8.76 1.30
CA THR A 218 -0.83 -8.45 1.88
C THR A 218 -0.93 -7.66 3.18
N THR A 219 -1.87 -6.72 3.27
CA THR A 219 -2.14 -5.95 4.50
C THR A 219 -2.59 -6.84 5.65
N ALA A 220 -3.52 -7.78 5.39
CA ALA A 220 -4.02 -8.72 6.39
C ALA A 220 -2.90 -9.66 6.90
N VAL A 221 -2.11 -10.20 5.97
CA VAL A 221 -0.95 -11.05 6.31
C VAL A 221 0.08 -10.28 7.15
N ALA A 222 0.41 -9.04 6.77
CA ALA A 222 1.35 -8.20 7.50
C ALA A 222 0.81 -7.86 8.91
N ALA A 223 -0.46 -7.51 9.04
CA ALA A 223 -1.10 -7.25 10.33
C ALA A 223 -0.98 -8.47 11.25
N ARG A 224 -1.35 -9.66 10.79
CA ARG A 224 -1.26 -10.90 11.59
C ARG A 224 0.19 -11.25 11.96
N ARG A 225 1.14 -11.14 11.05
CA ARG A 225 2.56 -11.36 11.33
C ARG A 225 3.13 -10.40 12.36
N CYS A 226 2.59 -9.20 12.40
CA CYS A 226 2.99 -8.17 13.37
C CYS A 226 2.19 -8.22 14.68
N GLY A 227 1.30 -9.20 14.91
CA GLY A 227 0.47 -9.29 16.12
C GLY A 227 -0.61 -8.22 16.19
N ARG A 228 -1.18 -7.85 15.03
CA ARG A 228 -2.28 -6.89 14.92
C ARG A 228 -3.52 -7.58 14.36
N ASN A 229 -4.68 -7.00 14.66
CA ASN A 229 -5.93 -7.39 14.03
C ASN A 229 -6.10 -6.66 12.70
N PHE A 230 -7.00 -7.14 11.85
CA PHE A 230 -7.30 -6.50 10.58
C PHE A 230 -8.78 -6.58 10.23
N VAL A 231 -9.18 -5.75 9.29
CA VAL A 231 -10.41 -5.89 8.50
C VAL A 231 -10.11 -5.44 7.07
N GLY A 232 -10.63 -6.15 6.09
CA GLY A 232 -10.40 -5.77 4.70
C GLY A 232 -11.55 -6.10 3.80
N PHE A 233 -11.64 -5.34 2.71
CA PHE A 233 -12.66 -5.46 1.68
C PHE A 233 -12.01 -5.71 0.33
N GLU A 234 -12.57 -6.62 -0.43
CA GLU A 234 -12.12 -6.94 -1.79
C GLU A 234 -13.32 -7.29 -2.65
N LEU A 235 -13.41 -6.71 -3.82
CA LEU A 235 -14.55 -6.92 -4.70
C LEU A 235 -14.41 -8.19 -5.55
N ASN A 236 -13.17 -8.56 -5.92
CA ASN A 236 -12.90 -9.73 -6.74
C ASN A 236 -12.88 -11.02 -5.91
N PRO A 237 -13.80 -11.99 -6.15
CA PRO A 237 -13.86 -13.24 -5.39
C PRO A 237 -12.56 -14.06 -5.45
N GLU A 238 -11.85 -14.04 -6.58
CA GLU A 238 -10.59 -14.78 -6.72
C GLU A 238 -9.51 -14.20 -5.80
N TYR A 239 -9.45 -12.88 -5.67
CA TYR A 239 -8.50 -12.22 -4.76
C TYR A 239 -8.89 -12.42 -3.29
N CYS A 240 -10.20 -12.42 -2.99
CA CYS A 240 -10.69 -12.81 -1.65
C CYS A 240 -10.20 -14.21 -1.26
N ASP A 241 -10.31 -15.18 -2.17
CA ASP A 241 -9.87 -16.56 -1.93
C ASP A 241 -8.36 -16.65 -1.78
N ILE A 242 -7.59 -15.91 -2.58
CA ILE A 242 -6.14 -15.83 -2.43
C ILE A 242 -5.78 -15.27 -1.05
N ALA A 243 -6.41 -14.18 -0.63
CA ALA A 243 -6.16 -13.55 0.66
C ALA A 243 -6.46 -14.50 1.82
N ARG A 244 -7.58 -15.22 1.79
CA ARG A 244 -7.98 -16.20 2.81
C ARG A 244 -6.99 -17.38 2.87
N LYS A 245 -6.62 -17.97 1.74
CA LYS A 245 -5.62 -19.06 1.67
C LYS A 245 -4.25 -18.62 2.21
N ARG A 246 -3.83 -17.38 1.96
CA ARG A 246 -2.58 -16.83 2.52
C ARG A 246 -2.63 -16.72 4.05
N LEU A 247 -3.78 -16.33 4.60
CA LEU A 247 -4.00 -16.23 6.04
C LEU A 247 -4.09 -17.62 6.70
N GLU A 248 -4.77 -18.58 6.09
CA GLU A 248 -4.83 -19.97 6.52
C GLU A 248 -3.43 -20.58 6.57
N ALA A 249 -2.66 -20.49 5.49
CA ALA A 249 -1.29 -20.98 5.45
C ALA A 249 -0.39 -20.30 6.51
N LEU A 250 -0.59 -19.01 6.75
CA LEU A 250 0.13 -18.30 7.82
C LEU A 250 -0.20 -18.87 9.21
N ALA A 251 -1.46 -19.17 9.47
CA ALA A 251 -1.90 -19.73 10.75
C ALA A 251 -1.35 -21.15 10.97
N GLU A 252 -1.28 -21.96 9.93
CA GLU A 252 -0.84 -23.35 10.00
C GLU A 252 0.69 -23.50 10.05
N THR A 253 1.41 -22.68 9.26
CA THR A 253 2.85 -22.89 9.01
C THR A 253 3.74 -21.78 9.53
N GLY A 254 3.16 -20.69 10.01
CA GLY A 254 3.87 -19.45 10.36
C GLY A 254 4.36 -18.66 9.12
N LYS A 255 4.04 -19.13 7.89
CA LYS A 255 4.42 -18.47 6.64
C LYS A 255 3.20 -18.32 5.73
N PRO A 256 2.99 -17.16 5.10
CA PRO A 256 1.90 -17.02 4.14
C PRO A 256 2.14 -17.90 2.92
N MET A 257 1.07 -18.34 2.28
CA MET A 257 1.16 -19.02 0.98
C MET A 257 1.91 -18.13 -0.01
N SER A 258 2.84 -18.72 -0.74
CA SER A 258 3.70 -18.02 -1.69
C SER A 258 3.91 -18.88 -2.95
N GLY A 259 4.18 -18.22 -4.05
CA GLY A 259 4.48 -18.83 -5.33
C GLY A 259 3.25 -19.17 -6.18
N PRO A 260 3.41 -19.21 -7.50
CA PRO A 260 2.43 -19.81 -8.38
C PRO A 260 2.49 -21.32 -8.19
N GLN A 261 1.53 -21.88 -7.49
CA GLN A 261 1.35 -23.33 -7.44
C GLN A 261 0.91 -23.80 -8.83
N GLY A 262 1.88 -24.13 -9.70
CA GLY A 262 1.71 -25.07 -10.80
C GLY A 262 0.71 -24.70 -11.91
N GLN A 263 0.28 -23.48 -12.09
CA GLN A 263 -0.58 -23.10 -13.23
C GLN A 263 0.23 -22.34 -14.27
N THR A 264 0.40 -22.98 -15.42
CA THR A 264 0.81 -22.30 -16.65
C THR A 264 -0.19 -21.17 -16.92
N PRO A 265 0.24 -19.90 -17.04
CA PRO A 265 -0.68 -18.82 -17.33
C PRO A 265 -1.40 -19.10 -18.64
N PRO A 266 -2.70 -18.75 -18.77
CA PRO A 266 -3.41 -18.84 -20.02
C PRO A 266 -2.64 -18.10 -21.11
N PRO A 267 -2.64 -18.57 -22.35
CA PRO A 267 -1.92 -17.94 -23.44
C PRO A 267 -2.39 -16.51 -23.59
N ARG A 268 -1.45 -15.58 -23.65
CA ARG A 268 -1.75 -14.14 -23.85
C ARG A 268 -2.65 -14.00 -25.07
N LYS A 269 -3.88 -13.55 -24.88
CA LYS A 269 -4.72 -13.07 -25.97
C LYS A 269 -3.93 -12.00 -26.72
N GLY A 270 -3.86 -12.16 -28.03
CA GLY A 270 -2.96 -11.49 -28.94
C GLY A 270 -2.75 -10.00 -28.67
N ARG A 271 -1.56 -9.52 -28.98
CA ARG A 271 -1.18 -8.11 -28.96
C ARG A 271 -2.28 -7.28 -29.63
N ARG A 272 -2.91 -6.37 -28.87
CA ARG A 272 -3.73 -5.32 -29.49
C ARG A 272 -2.84 -4.53 -30.48
N PRO A 273 -3.36 -4.16 -31.64
CA PRO A 273 -2.59 -3.36 -32.58
C PRO A 273 -2.13 -2.07 -31.90
N LYS A 274 -0.91 -1.64 -32.21
CA LYS A 274 -0.37 -0.35 -31.77
C LYS A 274 -1.36 0.74 -32.19
N MET A 275 -1.88 1.49 -31.21
CA MET A 275 -2.61 2.73 -31.53
C MET A 275 -1.70 3.63 -32.36
N ALA A 276 -2.24 4.15 -33.46
CA ALA A 276 -1.58 5.16 -34.27
C ALA A 276 -1.25 6.39 -33.39
N PRO A 277 -0.16 7.11 -33.64
CA PRO A 277 0.17 8.31 -32.91
C PRO A 277 -0.97 9.34 -33.08
N VAL A 278 -1.41 9.91 -31.96
CA VAL A 278 -2.39 11.01 -31.94
C VAL A 278 -1.75 12.19 -32.65
N PRO A 279 -2.44 12.80 -33.65
CA PRO A 279 -1.93 13.99 -34.33
C PRO A 279 -1.72 15.15 -33.35
N ASN A 280 -0.70 15.96 -33.63
CA ASN A 280 -0.17 17.02 -32.75
C ASN A 280 -1.06 18.30 -32.72
N GLU A 281 -2.31 18.24 -33.12
CA GLU A 281 -3.18 19.44 -33.29
C GLU A 281 -3.83 19.94 -31.98
N ALA A 282 -3.62 19.26 -30.84
CA ALA A 282 -4.26 19.65 -29.58
C ALA A 282 -3.38 20.52 -28.63
N LEU A 283 -2.20 20.96 -29.06
CA LEU A 283 -1.28 21.74 -28.22
C LEU A 283 -1.06 23.20 -28.69
N GLU A 284 -1.83 23.66 -29.69
CA GLU A 284 -1.69 25.05 -30.19
C GLU A 284 -2.89 25.96 -29.88
N GLN A 285 -3.78 25.56 -28.97
CA GLN A 285 -4.84 26.46 -28.49
C GLN A 285 -4.84 26.49 -26.98
N GLU A 286 -3.94 27.33 -26.41
CA GLU A 286 -4.13 28.29 -25.31
C GLU A 286 -2.78 28.94 -24.98
#